data_f563c52aa45fe6194ed5280a5585bd96
#
_entry.id   f563c52aa45fe6194ed5280a5585bd96
#
_cell.length_a   1.000
_cell.length_b   1.000
_cell.length_c   1.000
_cell.angle_alpha   90.00
_cell.angle_beta   90.00
_cell.angle_gamma   90.00
#
_symmetry.space_group_name_H-M   'P 1'
#
loop_
_entity.id
_entity.type
_entity.pdbx_description
1 polymer ?
#
loop_
_entity_poly.entity_id
_entity_poly.type
_entity_poly.pdbx_seq_one_letter_code
_entity_poly.pdbx_strand_id
1 'polypeptide(L)'
;YKVKKNLINFLKYENLIVKIAQIHTYYTKIDFINDDEYIKLSTLIEESTNILNDEKNNIPEINYHNLEGAIIGPLLSHLSFNKNFNIEKNTLSILNVNCNLEKKIYDLLQRIGFINTQCDLTKKGAFFISKSSSYGVTVSYLPMLNNISELLIGNCNFIWDRDNENNEIHVNRSMNVWGSGGAHKTYFKKIDKIIEDTFNQKIENQPKGIIDIGCGDGT
;
A
#
# COMPACT_ATOMS: atom_id res chain seq x y z
N TYR A 1 11.62 5.36 -31.81
CA TYR A 1 11.55 5.94 -30.47
C TYR A 1 12.96 6.04 -29.89
N LYS A 2 13.46 7.27 -29.66
CA LYS A 2 14.71 7.47 -28.92
C LYS A 2 14.44 7.21 -27.44
N VAL A 3 14.96 6.09 -26.92
CA VAL A 3 14.94 5.80 -25.48
C VAL A 3 15.70 6.92 -24.77
N LYS A 4 15.04 7.63 -23.87
CA LYS A 4 15.67 8.74 -23.14
C LYS A 4 16.81 8.20 -22.27
N LYS A 5 17.89 8.96 -22.16
CA LYS A 5 19.10 8.61 -21.37
C LYS A 5 18.78 8.14 -19.94
N ASN A 6 17.71 8.69 -19.35
CA ASN A 6 17.25 8.31 -18.01
C ASN A 6 16.70 6.88 -17.94
N LEU A 7 16.04 6.39 -19.01
CA LEU A 7 15.56 5.00 -19.07
C LEU A 7 16.73 4.02 -19.19
N ILE A 8 17.77 4.37 -19.97
CA ILE A 8 18.99 3.56 -20.07
C ILE A 8 19.69 3.47 -18.71
N ASN A 9 19.73 4.56 -17.94
CA ASN A 9 20.26 4.53 -16.58
C ASN A 9 19.41 3.68 -15.63
N PHE A 10 18.09 3.66 -15.80
CA PHE A 10 17.19 2.83 -15.02
C PHE A 10 17.38 1.32 -15.32
N LEU A 11 17.62 0.96 -16.59
CA LEU A 11 17.90 -0.44 -16.99
C LEU A 11 19.19 -0.99 -16.39
N LYS A 12 20.13 -0.15 -15.93
CA LYS A 12 21.31 -0.62 -15.18
C LYS A 12 20.95 -1.30 -13.87
N TYR A 13 19.74 -1.07 -13.37
CA TYR A 13 19.20 -1.65 -12.14
C TYR A 13 18.22 -2.80 -12.41
N GLU A 14 18.30 -3.46 -13.59
CA GLU A 14 17.39 -4.54 -13.98
C GLU A 14 17.26 -5.61 -12.90
N ASN A 15 18.39 -6.08 -12.34
CA ASN A 15 18.38 -7.08 -11.27
C ASN A 15 17.66 -6.60 -10.01
N LEU A 16 17.77 -5.32 -9.70
CA LEU A 16 17.08 -4.71 -8.56
C LEU A 16 15.57 -4.62 -8.82
N ILE A 17 15.17 -4.24 -10.03
CA ILE A 17 13.77 -4.18 -10.45
C ILE A 17 13.12 -5.56 -10.37
N VAL A 18 13.82 -6.60 -10.83
CA VAL A 18 13.36 -8.00 -10.76
C VAL A 18 13.17 -8.43 -9.31
N LYS A 19 14.12 -8.11 -8.42
CA LYS A 19 13.97 -8.39 -6.98
C LYS A 19 12.77 -7.69 -6.37
N ILE A 20 12.53 -6.42 -6.70
CA ILE A 20 11.35 -5.67 -6.21
C ILE A 20 10.06 -6.28 -6.73
N ALA A 21 10.01 -6.68 -8.00
CA ALA A 21 8.85 -7.35 -8.58
C ALA A 21 8.55 -8.67 -7.85
N GLN A 22 9.58 -9.44 -7.50
CA GLN A 22 9.43 -10.65 -6.68
C GLN A 22 8.87 -10.32 -5.29
N ILE A 23 9.38 -9.26 -4.65
CA ILE A 23 8.86 -8.74 -3.38
C ILE A 23 7.36 -8.41 -3.50
N HIS A 24 6.95 -7.70 -4.54
CA HIS A 24 5.55 -7.36 -4.77
C HIS A 24 4.67 -8.59 -4.96
N THR A 25 5.17 -9.64 -5.61
CA THR A 25 4.41 -10.89 -5.79
C THR A 25 4.03 -11.53 -4.45
N TYR A 26 4.91 -11.47 -3.46
CA TYR A 26 4.61 -11.99 -2.12
C TYR A 26 3.59 -11.11 -1.38
N TYR A 27 3.67 -9.78 -1.50
CA TYR A 27 2.71 -8.88 -0.85
C TYR A 27 1.26 -9.04 -1.35
N THR A 28 1.03 -9.70 -2.47
CA THR A 28 -0.34 -9.98 -2.94
C THR A 28 -1.05 -11.09 -2.17
N LYS A 29 -0.29 -11.89 -1.41
CA LYS A 29 -0.77 -13.13 -0.77
C LYS A 29 -0.57 -13.14 0.75
N ILE A 30 -0.26 -12.00 1.37
CA ILE A 30 0.10 -11.97 2.79
C ILE A 30 -1.11 -12.24 3.66
N ASP A 31 -1.05 -13.38 4.34
CA ASP A 31 -1.74 -13.62 5.59
C ASP A 31 -0.71 -13.56 6.74
N PHE A 32 -0.80 -12.55 7.61
CA PHE A 32 0.12 -12.38 8.74
C PHE A 32 -0.10 -13.44 9.85
N ILE A 33 -1.09 -14.30 9.71
CA ILE A 33 -1.56 -15.23 10.74
C ILE A 33 -1.12 -16.67 10.44
N ASN A 34 -0.85 -17.02 9.17
CA ASN A 34 -0.52 -18.38 8.77
C ASN A 34 0.98 -18.68 8.98
N ASP A 35 1.30 -19.72 9.75
CA ASP A 35 2.66 -20.05 10.18
C ASP A 35 3.66 -20.31 9.04
N ASP A 36 3.24 -20.82 7.89
CA ASP A 36 4.13 -21.06 6.75
C ASP A 36 4.43 -19.78 5.95
N GLU A 37 3.55 -18.80 6.01
CA GLU A 37 3.69 -17.55 5.26
C GLU A 37 4.56 -16.52 5.99
N TYR A 38 4.61 -16.54 7.33
CA TYR A 38 5.47 -15.61 8.06
C TYR A 38 6.97 -15.82 7.77
N ILE A 39 7.40 -17.05 7.49
CA ILE A 39 8.80 -17.36 7.16
C ILE A 39 9.17 -16.68 5.85
N LYS A 40 8.32 -16.79 4.83
CA LYS A 40 8.52 -16.15 3.53
C LYS A 40 8.55 -14.63 3.66
N LEU A 41 7.59 -14.06 4.40
CA LEU A 41 7.53 -12.62 4.64
C LEU A 41 8.74 -12.13 5.44
N SER A 42 9.17 -12.90 6.44
CA SER A 42 10.35 -12.62 7.24
C SER A 42 11.63 -12.55 6.38
N THR A 43 11.81 -13.51 5.46
CA THR A 43 12.92 -13.53 4.50
C THR A 43 12.84 -12.32 3.57
N LEU A 44 11.64 -12.01 3.08
CA LEU A 44 11.40 -10.88 2.21
C LEU A 44 11.73 -9.53 2.85
N ILE A 45 11.35 -9.33 4.12
CA ILE A 45 11.68 -8.11 4.86
C ILE A 45 13.18 -7.99 5.07
N GLU A 46 13.86 -9.11 5.34
CA GLU A 46 15.31 -9.12 5.46
C GLU A 46 16.02 -8.79 4.14
N GLU A 47 15.60 -9.40 3.03
CA GLU A 47 16.09 -9.06 1.69
C GLU A 47 15.83 -7.59 1.34
N SER A 48 14.64 -7.08 1.64
CA SER A 48 14.28 -5.67 1.46
C SER A 48 15.18 -4.74 2.25
N THR A 49 15.47 -5.11 3.51
CA THR A 49 16.37 -4.35 4.39
C THR A 49 17.79 -4.32 3.83
N ASN A 50 18.29 -5.45 3.33
CA ASN A 50 19.61 -5.52 2.71
C ASN A 50 19.69 -4.68 1.43
N ILE A 51 18.68 -4.78 0.56
CA ILE A 51 18.61 -3.97 -0.67
C ILE A 51 18.66 -2.47 -0.33
N LEU A 52 17.87 -2.03 0.65
CA LEU A 52 17.82 -0.61 1.03
C LEU A 52 19.13 -0.13 1.65
N ASN A 53 19.84 -0.99 2.38
CA ASN A 53 21.16 -0.68 2.90
C ASN A 53 22.23 -0.57 1.80
N ASP A 54 22.26 -1.57 0.92
CA ASP A 54 23.28 -1.67 -0.13
C ASP A 54 23.14 -0.52 -1.14
N GLU A 55 21.91 -0.14 -1.47
CA GLU A 55 21.66 0.85 -2.52
C GLU A 55 21.61 2.31 -2.01
N LYS A 56 21.60 2.54 -0.71
CA LYS A 56 21.47 3.90 -0.13
C LYS A 56 22.50 4.90 -0.67
N ASN A 57 23.72 4.45 -0.94
CA ASN A 57 24.82 5.28 -1.45
C ASN A 57 25.20 4.96 -2.91
N ASN A 58 24.57 3.97 -3.52
CA ASN A 58 24.93 3.44 -4.84
C ASN A 58 24.08 3.97 -5.97
N ILE A 59 22.88 4.47 -5.64
CA ILE A 59 21.93 5.01 -6.62
C ILE A 59 21.59 6.48 -6.31
N PRO A 60 21.16 7.27 -7.32
CA PRO A 60 20.69 8.62 -7.09
C PRO A 60 19.56 8.67 -6.07
N GLU A 61 19.54 9.69 -5.21
CA GLU A 61 18.58 9.87 -4.12
C GLU A 61 17.12 9.69 -4.56
N ILE A 62 16.74 10.25 -5.69
CA ILE A 62 15.36 10.10 -6.22
C ILE A 62 15.01 8.64 -6.52
N ASN A 63 15.97 7.87 -7.03
CA ASN A 63 15.77 6.45 -7.31
C ASN A 63 15.71 5.63 -6.03
N TYR A 64 16.50 6.01 -5.02
CA TYR A 64 16.45 5.41 -3.69
C TYR A 64 15.08 5.61 -3.03
N HIS A 65 14.52 6.81 -3.09
CA HIS A 65 13.18 7.08 -2.55
C HIS A 65 12.07 6.33 -3.29
N ASN A 66 12.19 6.16 -4.60
CA ASN A 66 11.26 5.31 -5.36
C ASN A 66 11.35 3.85 -4.92
N LEU A 67 12.57 3.34 -4.74
CA LEU A 67 12.83 1.99 -4.23
C LEU A 67 12.28 1.80 -2.82
N GLU A 68 12.57 2.73 -1.92
CA GLU A 68 12.04 2.74 -0.55
C GLU A 68 10.51 2.68 -0.57
N GLY A 69 9.86 3.53 -1.37
CA GLY A 69 8.41 3.57 -1.50
C GLY A 69 7.81 2.27 -2.06
N ALA A 70 8.47 1.66 -3.04
CA ALA A 70 8.04 0.39 -3.63
C ALA A 70 8.09 -0.77 -2.62
N ILE A 71 9.04 -0.76 -1.69
CA ILE A 71 9.19 -1.78 -0.65
C ILE A 71 8.26 -1.49 0.54
N ILE A 72 8.28 -0.26 1.03
CA ILE A 72 7.62 0.13 2.29
C ILE A 72 6.11 0.36 2.09
N GLY A 73 5.69 0.87 0.94
CA GLY A 73 4.29 1.16 0.67
C GLY A 73 3.37 -0.05 0.87
N PRO A 74 3.65 -1.20 0.25
CA PRO A 74 2.88 -2.43 0.48
C PRO A 74 2.87 -2.88 1.95
N LEU A 75 4.03 -2.87 2.62
CA LEU A 75 4.13 -3.27 4.02
C LEU A 75 3.27 -2.37 4.93
N LEU A 76 3.39 -1.05 4.80
CA LEU A 76 2.59 -0.10 5.59
C LEU A 76 1.10 -0.24 5.33
N SER A 77 0.71 -0.43 4.06
CA SER A 77 -0.69 -0.61 3.69
C SER A 77 -1.28 -1.86 4.34
N HIS A 78 -0.60 -3.00 4.26
CA HIS A 78 -1.08 -4.24 4.87
C HIS A 78 -1.14 -4.15 6.39
N LEU A 79 -0.10 -3.66 7.06
CA LEU A 79 -0.08 -3.51 8.52
C LEU A 79 -1.18 -2.55 9.01
N SER A 80 -1.43 -1.48 8.26
CA SER A 80 -2.46 -0.51 8.60
C SER A 80 -3.87 -1.03 8.32
N PHE A 81 -4.08 -1.67 7.17
CA PHE A 81 -5.35 -2.27 6.79
C PHE A 81 -5.80 -3.35 7.77
N ASN A 82 -4.86 -4.21 8.19
CA ASN A 82 -5.12 -5.28 9.15
C ASN A 82 -5.11 -4.81 10.63
N LYS A 83 -4.97 -3.51 10.88
CA LYS A 83 -4.90 -2.92 12.23
C LYS A 83 -3.75 -3.49 13.08
N ASN A 84 -2.63 -3.82 12.43
CA ASN A 84 -1.44 -4.32 13.10
C ASN A 84 -0.55 -3.20 13.68
N PHE A 85 -0.92 -1.93 13.51
CA PHE A 85 -0.27 -0.79 14.14
C PHE A 85 -1.10 -0.23 15.29
N ASN A 86 -0.42 0.03 16.42
CA ASN A 86 -0.91 0.90 17.48
C ASN A 86 0.12 2.00 17.75
N ILE A 87 -0.33 3.23 17.95
CA ILE A 87 0.53 4.38 18.24
C ILE A 87 0.03 5.04 19.50
N GLU A 88 0.82 4.96 20.55
CA GLU A 88 0.53 5.61 21.83
C GLU A 88 1.68 6.57 22.20
N LYS A 89 1.33 7.83 22.46
CA LYS A 89 2.31 8.87 22.87
C LYS A 89 3.53 8.95 21.94
N ASN A 90 3.33 8.75 20.64
CA ASN A 90 4.37 8.74 19.60
C ASN A 90 5.17 7.43 19.48
N THR A 91 4.95 6.44 20.32
CA THR A 91 5.64 5.14 20.25
C THR A 91 4.82 4.18 19.41
N LEU A 92 5.46 3.55 18.43
CA LEU A 92 4.86 2.56 17.54
C LEU A 92 4.91 1.18 18.19
N SER A 93 3.77 0.50 18.22
CA SER A 93 3.66 -0.91 18.56
C SER A 93 3.10 -1.71 17.39
N ILE A 94 3.68 -2.87 17.12
CA ILE A 94 3.18 -3.84 16.13
C ILE A 94 2.43 -4.92 16.88
N LEU A 95 1.22 -5.23 16.44
CA LEU A 95 0.29 -6.13 17.12
C LEU A 95 -0.08 -7.31 16.22
N ASN A 96 -0.34 -8.47 16.84
CA ASN A 96 -0.86 -9.66 16.14
C ASN A 96 0.04 -10.14 14.99
N VAL A 97 1.36 -10.04 15.18
CA VAL A 97 2.38 -10.48 14.24
C VAL A 97 3.32 -11.43 14.98
N ASN A 98 3.83 -12.44 14.27
CA ASN A 98 4.83 -13.35 14.85
C ASN A 98 6.04 -12.57 15.37
N CYS A 99 6.56 -12.92 16.55
CA CYS A 99 7.63 -12.16 17.22
C CYS A 99 8.94 -12.05 16.43
N ASN A 100 9.27 -13.01 15.58
CA ASN A 100 10.45 -12.93 14.72
C ASN A 100 10.23 -11.96 13.57
N LEU A 101 9.03 -11.99 12.97
CA LEU A 101 8.64 -11.06 11.92
C LEU A 101 8.55 -9.63 12.46
N GLU A 102 7.95 -9.47 13.63
CA GLU A 102 7.86 -8.18 14.34
C GLU A 102 9.24 -7.52 14.49
N LYS A 103 10.23 -8.28 15.01
CA LYS A 103 11.61 -7.78 15.16
C LYS A 103 12.22 -7.31 13.84
N LYS A 104 12.00 -8.05 12.75
CA LYS A 104 12.50 -7.68 11.42
C LYS A 104 11.81 -6.44 10.87
N ILE A 105 10.51 -6.28 11.12
CA ILE A 105 9.79 -5.06 10.74
C ILE A 105 10.34 -3.86 11.52
N TYR A 106 10.57 -3.98 12.83
CA TYR A 106 11.19 -2.92 13.61
C TYR A 106 12.59 -2.56 13.10
N ASP A 107 13.44 -3.56 12.82
CA ASP A 107 14.78 -3.34 12.26
C ASP A 107 14.71 -2.57 10.93
N LEU A 108 13.84 -2.98 10.03
CA LEU A 108 13.61 -2.28 8.76
C LEU A 108 13.17 -0.84 8.98
N LEU A 109 12.12 -0.61 9.78
CA LEU A 109 11.58 0.72 10.03
C LEU A 109 12.61 1.65 10.71
N GLN A 110 13.45 1.10 11.61
CA GLN A 110 14.53 1.85 12.23
C GLN A 110 15.63 2.23 11.23
N ARG A 111 16.03 1.29 10.38
CA ARG A 111 17.09 1.52 9.37
C ARG A 111 16.72 2.58 8.34
N ILE A 112 15.46 2.62 7.92
CA ILE A 112 14.97 3.66 7.00
C ILE A 112 14.62 4.97 7.71
N GLY A 113 14.78 5.02 9.03
CA GLY A 113 14.56 6.22 9.83
C GLY A 113 13.10 6.57 10.08
N PHE A 114 12.21 5.57 10.12
CA PHE A 114 10.79 5.78 10.47
C PHE A 114 10.59 5.80 11.98
N ILE A 115 11.37 5.02 12.71
CA ILE A 115 11.39 4.99 14.17
C ILE A 115 12.84 5.16 14.69
N ASN A 116 12.96 5.58 15.93
CA ASN A 116 14.23 5.58 16.67
C ASN A 116 14.46 4.25 17.41
N THR A 117 15.54 4.17 18.19
CA THR A 117 15.89 2.98 18.98
C THR A 117 14.91 2.67 20.11
N GLN A 118 14.06 3.62 20.50
CA GLN A 118 13.00 3.47 21.49
C GLN A 118 11.64 3.16 20.85
N CYS A 119 11.61 2.88 19.55
CA CYS A 119 10.39 2.70 18.75
C CYS A 119 9.50 3.94 18.63
N ASP A 120 10.02 5.15 18.97
CA ASP A 120 9.28 6.38 18.75
C ASP A 120 9.35 6.80 17.28
N LEU A 121 8.22 7.28 16.78
CA LEU A 121 8.09 7.77 15.43
C LEU A 121 8.96 9.00 15.19
N THR A 122 9.74 8.97 14.13
CA THR A 122 10.35 10.18 13.58
C THR A 122 9.32 11.00 12.82
N LYS A 123 9.64 12.23 12.44
CA LYS A 123 8.78 13.05 11.56
C LYS A 123 8.49 12.33 10.24
N LYS A 124 9.50 11.64 9.68
CA LYS A 124 9.38 10.82 8.47
C LYS A 124 8.39 9.67 8.70
N GLY A 125 8.59 8.87 9.74
CA GLY A 125 7.72 7.74 10.05
C GLY A 125 6.28 8.15 10.32
N ALA A 126 6.06 9.17 11.15
CA ALA A 126 4.73 9.70 11.42
C ALA A 126 4.00 10.15 10.15
N PHE A 127 4.70 10.85 9.25
CA PHE A 127 4.14 11.25 7.97
C PHE A 127 3.72 10.05 7.12
N PHE A 128 4.61 9.11 6.86
CA PHE A 128 4.34 7.99 5.97
C PHE A 128 3.30 7.02 6.55
N ILE A 129 3.32 6.74 7.85
CA ILE A 129 2.31 5.89 8.50
C ILE A 129 0.93 6.56 8.45
N SER A 130 0.85 7.89 8.66
CA SER A 130 -0.41 8.62 8.52
C SER A 130 -1.00 8.60 7.09
N LYS A 131 -0.17 8.27 6.09
CA LYS A 131 -0.55 8.17 4.67
C LYS A 131 -0.66 6.73 4.17
N SER A 132 -0.55 5.73 5.05
CA SER A 132 -0.57 4.31 4.67
C SER A 132 -1.83 3.93 3.87
N SER A 133 -3.01 4.48 4.21
CA SER A 133 -4.22 4.27 3.43
C SER A 133 -4.13 4.81 2.00
N SER A 134 -3.39 5.89 1.78
CA SER A 134 -3.22 6.45 0.43
C SER A 134 -2.44 5.52 -0.52
N TYR A 135 -1.62 4.61 0.00
CA TYR A 135 -0.97 3.57 -0.79
C TYR A 135 -1.90 2.39 -1.08
N GLY A 136 -2.95 2.20 -0.29
CA GLY A 136 -3.86 1.06 -0.36
C GLY A 136 -4.48 0.88 -1.74
N VAL A 137 -4.83 1.96 -2.43
CA VAL A 137 -5.37 1.88 -3.80
C VAL A 137 -4.35 1.26 -4.75
N THR A 138 -3.10 1.72 -4.77
CA THR A 138 -2.05 1.18 -5.63
C THR A 138 -1.71 -0.26 -5.24
N VAL A 139 -1.56 -0.52 -3.94
CA VAL A 139 -1.22 -1.86 -3.40
C VAL A 139 -2.32 -2.87 -3.71
N SER A 140 -3.58 -2.46 -3.68
CA SER A 140 -4.70 -3.34 -4.02
C SER A 140 -4.66 -3.91 -5.43
N TYR A 141 -3.98 -3.23 -6.37
CA TYR A 141 -3.80 -3.67 -7.76
C TYR A 141 -2.51 -4.47 -8.00
N LEU A 142 -1.72 -4.78 -6.98
CA LEU A 142 -0.52 -5.61 -7.15
C LEU A 142 -0.82 -6.97 -7.83
N PRO A 143 -1.94 -7.67 -7.55
CA PRO A 143 -2.28 -8.89 -8.27
C PRO A 143 -2.37 -8.68 -9.78
N MET A 144 -2.98 -7.58 -10.24
CA MET A 144 -3.04 -7.22 -11.66
C MET A 144 -1.65 -6.87 -12.21
N LEU A 145 -0.89 -6.06 -11.49
CA LEU A 145 0.44 -5.61 -11.92
C LEU A 145 1.43 -6.76 -12.02
N ASN A 146 1.31 -7.80 -11.19
CA ASN A 146 2.13 -9.01 -11.28
C ASN A 146 1.85 -9.83 -12.55
N ASN A 147 0.70 -9.62 -13.19
CA ASN A 147 0.30 -10.24 -14.45
C ASN A 147 0.39 -9.26 -15.63
N ILE A 148 1.27 -8.26 -15.55
CA ILE A 148 1.38 -7.21 -16.58
C ILE A 148 1.68 -7.78 -17.98
N SER A 149 2.42 -8.89 -18.07
CA SER A 149 2.72 -9.56 -19.34
C SER A 149 1.44 -10.08 -20.00
N GLU A 150 0.53 -10.68 -19.23
CA GLU A 150 -0.76 -11.15 -19.72
C GLU A 150 -1.64 -9.99 -20.20
N LEU A 151 -1.59 -8.86 -19.52
CA LEU A 151 -2.30 -7.66 -19.95
C LEU A 151 -1.80 -7.08 -21.26
N LEU A 152 -0.48 -7.13 -21.49
CA LEU A 152 0.16 -6.45 -22.65
C LEU A 152 0.20 -7.32 -23.89
N ILE A 153 0.46 -8.61 -23.77
CA ILE A 153 0.75 -9.51 -24.88
C ILE A 153 0.07 -10.87 -24.79
N GLY A 154 -0.59 -11.18 -23.68
CA GLY A 154 -1.25 -12.44 -23.41
C GLY A 154 -2.77 -12.34 -23.42
N ASN A 155 -3.41 -13.13 -22.57
CA ASN A 155 -4.85 -13.14 -22.38
C ASN A 155 -5.27 -12.21 -21.25
N CYS A 156 -5.77 -11.03 -21.57
CA CYS A 156 -6.21 -10.05 -20.57
C CYS A 156 -7.54 -10.42 -19.87
N ASN A 157 -8.19 -11.52 -20.24
CA ASN A 157 -9.49 -11.90 -19.67
C ASN A 157 -9.42 -12.23 -18.17
N PHE A 158 -8.25 -12.56 -17.64
CA PHE A 158 -8.08 -12.81 -16.19
C PHE A 158 -8.59 -11.67 -15.30
N ILE A 159 -8.69 -10.44 -15.79
CA ILE A 159 -9.26 -9.32 -15.02
C ILE A 159 -10.76 -9.51 -14.70
N TRP A 160 -11.42 -10.40 -15.44
CA TRP A 160 -12.83 -10.76 -15.22
C TRP A 160 -13.00 -12.02 -14.39
N ASP A 161 -11.90 -12.76 -14.16
CA ASP A 161 -11.94 -14.00 -13.40
C ASP A 161 -12.25 -13.71 -11.93
N ARG A 162 -12.87 -14.68 -11.29
CA ARG A 162 -13.26 -14.67 -9.89
C ARG A 162 -12.73 -15.93 -9.19
N ASP A 163 -12.47 -15.82 -7.91
CA ASP A 163 -12.17 -16.97 -7.08
C ASP A 163 -13.44 -17.81 -6.77
N ASN A 164 -13.26 -18.88 -5.99
CA ASN A 164 -14.36 -19.76 -5.59
C ASN A 164 -15.43 -19.07 -4.71
N GLU A 165 -15.08 -17.92 -4.12
CA GLU A 165 -15.95 -17.10 -3.29
C GLU A 165 -16.56 -15.93 -4.08
N ASN A 166 -16.34 -15.89 -5.40
CA ASN A 166 -16.77 -14.84 -6.32
C ASN A 166 -16.07 -13.49 -6.12
N ASN A 167 -14.90 -13.46 -5.46
CA ASN A 167 -14.09 -12.26 -5.35
C ASN A 167 -13.27 -12.03 -6.62
N GLU A 168 -12.95 -10.76 -6.88
CA GLU A 168 -12.04 -10.37 -7.96
C GLU A 168 -10.61 -10.82 -7.64
N ILE A 169 -9.95 -11.50 -8.59
CA ILE A 169 -8.58 -11.99 -8.39
C ILE A 169 -7.51 -10.99 -8.81
N HIS A 170 -7.86 -10.00 -9.63
CA HIS A 170 -6.93 -8.98 -10.13
C HIS A 170 -6.75 -7.80 -9.18
N VAL A 171 -7.62 -7.64 -8.18
CA VAL A 171 -7.61 -6.55 -7.22
C VAL A 171 -8.09 -7.01 -5.84
N ASN A 172 -7.42 -6.55 -4.79
CA ASN A 172 -7.96 -6.64 -3.43
C ASN A 172 -8.98 -5.52 -3.23
N ARG A 173 -10.27 -5.82 -3.47
CA ARG A 173 -11.33 -4.81 -3.45
C ARG A 173 -11.50 -4.14 -2.09
N SER A 174 -11.42 -4.89 -1.00
CA SER A 174 -11.55 -4.35 0.36
C SER A 174 -10.44 -3.33 0.67
N MET A 175 -9.19 -3.64 0.33
CA MET A 175 -8.07 -2.70 0.49
C MET A 175 -8.21 -1.48 -0.44
N ASN A 176 -8.73 -1.67 -1.66
CA ASN A 176 -8.97 -0.58 -2.60
C ASN A 176 -9.97 0.44 -2.03
N VAL A 177 -11.10 -0.03 -1.53
CA VAL A 177 -12.14 0.80 -0.92
C VAL A 177 -11.61 1.49 0.35
N TRP A 178 -10.95 0.76 1.24
CA TRP A 178 -10.31 1.33 2.42
C TRP A 178 -9.31 2.44 2.07
N GLY A 179 -8.46 2.20 1.07
CA GLY A 179 -7.48 3.18 0.61
C GLY A 179 -8.12 4.43 0.01
N SER A 180 -9.15 4.24 -0.82
CA SER A 180 -9.92 5.32 -1.45
C SER A 180 -10.66 6.15 -0.39
N GLY A 181 -11.40 5.51 0.52
CA GLY A 181 -12.13 6.19 1.59
C GLY A 181 -11.21 7.02 2.49
N GLY A 182 -10.05 6.47 2.88
CA GLY A 182 -9.04 7.20 3.65
C GLY A 182 -8.50 8.45 2.94
N ALA A 183 -8.29 8.36 1.62
CA ALA A 183 -7.83 9.49 0.82
C ALA A 183 -8.91 10.58 0.64
N HIS A 184 -10.18 10.19 0.58
CA HIS A 184 -11.29 11.09 0.26
C HIS A 184 -12.01 11.67 1.48
N LYS A 185 -11.68 11.27 2.69
CA LYS A 185 -12.31 11.71 3.94
C LYS A 185 -12.52 13.24 4.05
N THR A 186 -11.57 14.02 3.54
CA THR A 186 -11.65 15.48 3.56
C THR A 186 -12.71 16.02 2.59
N TYR A 187 -12.92 15.34 1.47
CA TYR A 187 -13.92 15.72 0.48
C TYR A 187 -15.32 15.37 0.98
N PHE A 188 -15.49 14.18 1.55
CA PHE A 188 -16.78 13.74 2.10
C PHE A 188 -17.31 14.71 3.15
N LYS A 189 -16.47 15.17 4.08
CA LYS A 189 -16.87 16.21 5.04
C LYS A 189 -17.38 17.50 4.42
N LYS A 190 -16.92 17.86 3.21
CA LYS A 190 -17.43 19.05 2.49
C LYS A 190 -18.74 18.74 1.78
N ILE A 191 -18.88 17.53 1.26
CA ILE A 191 -20.11 17.06 0.61
C ILE A 191 -21.23 16.96 1.63
N ASP A 192 -20.97 16.42 2.84
CA ASP A 192 -21.93 16.33 3.94
C ASP A 192 -22.60 17.68 4.18
N LYS A 193 -21.80 18.75 4.28
CA LYS A 193 -22.33 20.10 4.47
C LYS A 193 -23.23 20.56 3.32
N ILE A 194 -22.86 20.26 2.07
CA ILE A 194 -23.67 20.62 0.89
C ILE A 194 -25.00 19.86 0.93
N ILE A 195 -24.98 18.58 1.30
CA ILE A 195 -26.17 17.76 1.44
C ILE A 195 -27.07 18.30 2.55
N GLU A 196 -26.51 18.58 3.72
CA GLU A 196 -27.23 19.17 4.85
C GLU A 196 -27.89 20.49 4.45
N ASP A 197 -27.16 21.42 3.85
CA ASP A 197 -27.68 22.72 3.41
C ASP A 197 -28.79 22.57 2.37
N THR A 198 -28.68 21.55 1.50
CA THR A 198 -29.67 21.27 0.46
C THR A 198 -30.98 20.70 1.02
N PHE A 199 -30.89 19.74 1.95
CA PHE A 199 -32.06 19.07 2.53
C PHE A 199 -32.63 19.77 3.78
N ASN A 200 -31.98 20.81 4.30
CA ASN A 200 -32.52 21.69 5.33
C ASN A 200 -33.38 22.86 4.79
N GLN A 201 -33.55 22.95 3.46
CA GLN A 201 -34.44 23.91 2.83
C GLN A 201 -35.91 23.51 3.05
N LYS A 202 -36.86 24.41 2.69
CA LYS A 202 -38.28 24.06 2.67
C LYS A 202 -38.49 22.86 1.72
N ILE A 203 -39.41 21.96 2.09
CA ILE A 203 -39.69 20.72 1.36
C ILE A 203 -39.97 20.95 -0.12
N GLU A 204 -40.64 22.03 -0.47
CA GLU A 204 -40.94 22.44 -1.84
C GLU A 204 -39.67 22.74 -2.69
N ASN A 205 -38.57 23.10 -2.03
CA ASN A 205 -37.29 23.45 -2.64
C ASN A 205 -36.24 22.33 -2.54
N GLN A 206 -36.56 21.22 -1.87
CA GLN A 206 -35.66 20.08 -1.73
C GLN A 206 -35.70 19.22 -3.00
N PRO A 207 -34.55 18.63 -3.40
CA PRO A 207 -34.55 17.58 -4.41
C PRO A 207 -35.35 16.36 -3.90
N LYS A 208 -35.98 15.63 -4.81
CA LYS A 208 -36.81 14.44 -4.48
C LYS A 208 -35.94 13.24 -4.04
N GLY A 209 -34.66 13.29 -4.19
CA GLY A 209 -33.72 12.22 -3.82
C GLY A 209 -32.29 12.57 -4.20
N ILE A 210 -31.38 11.74 -3.78
CA ILE A 210 -29.96 11.79 -4.10
C ILE A 210 -29.52 10.44 -4.69
N ILE A 211 -28.62 10.47 -5.65
CA ILE A 211 -28.00 9.27 -6.22
C ILE A 211 -26.49 9.43 -6.08
N ASP A 212 -25.86 8.46 -5.43
CA ASP A 212 -24.41 8.34 -5.39
C ASP A 212 -23.98 7.29 -6.43
N ILE A 213 -23.12 7.69 -7.38
CA ILE A 213 -22.58 6.83 -8.43
C ILE A 213 -21.12 6.53 -8.12
N GLY A 214 -20.82 5.25 -7.90
CA GLY A 214 -19.47 4.81 -7.53
C GLY A 214 -19.20 4.93 -6.03
N CYS A 215 -20.22 4.76 -5.22
CA CYS A 215 -20.21 4.92 -3.76
C CYS A 215 -19.23 3.97 -3.01
N GLY A 216 -18.59 3.05 -3.69
CA GLY A 216 -17.70 2.07 -3.04
C GLY A 216 -18.47 1.13 -2.11
N ASP A 217 -18.19 1.21 -0.81
CA ASP A 217 -18.91 0.46 0.24
C ASP A 217 -20.10 1.25 0.87
N GLY A 218 -20.34 2.44 0.37
CA GLY A 218 -21.43 3.29 0.85
C GLY A 218 -21.14 4.05 2.15
N THR A 219 -19.87 4.11 2.59
CA THR A 219 -19.44 4.84 3.80
C THR A 219 -18.94 6.24 3.49
#